data_1f35560a369429c9a820fefbe18d2575
#
_entry.id   1f35560a369429c9a820fefbe18d2575
#
_cell.length_a   1.000
_cell.length_b   1.000
_cell.length_c   1.000
_cell.angle_alpha   90.00
_cell.angle_beta   90.00
_cell.angle_gamma   90.00
#
_symmetry.space_group_name_H-M   'P 1'
#
loop_
_entity.id
_entity.type
_entity.pdbx_description
1 polymer ?
#
loop_
_entity_poly.entity_id
_entity_poly.type
_entity_poly.pdbx_seq_one_letter_code
_entity_poly.pdbx_strand_id
1 'polypeptide(L)'
;MDRGTASAARGWGIRFPSGGKTGTTDDFKDAWFVGFSSSIVVGVWVGFDQPKTIAREGYGSRFALPIWSDFMRRAVQRRPAEEFDVPSGLHGEQLCHVSYLRPVEECPVYIEYFKENDDVPSRLCPLHRGTVKQRVRRAFEGILSGLGRKIKGIFH
;
A
#
# COMPACT_ATOMS: atom_id res chain seq x y z
N MET A 1 -4.40 -2.84 2.84
CA MET A 1 -5.24 -1.89 3.63
C MET A 1 -4.54 -0.54 3.93
N ASP A 2 -3.61 -0.11 3.13
CA ASP A 2 -2.84 1.13 3.42
C ASP A 2 -3.58 2.40 3.00
N ARG A 3 -4.73 2.25 2.33
CA ARG A 3 -5.56 3.35 1.81
C ARG A 3 -7.05 3.03 1.95
N GLY A 4 -7.87 4.07 1.79
CA GLY A 4 -9.32 3.98 1.83
C GLY A 4 -9.90 3.90 3.25
N THR A 5 -11.19 3.62 3.35
CA THR A 5 -11.97 3.62 4.59
C THR A 5 -11.53 2.58 5.62
N ALA A 6 -10.72 1.58 5.22
CA ALA A 6 -10.21 0.54 6.09
C ALA A 6 -8.78 0.80 6.61
N SER A 7 -8.16 1.93 6.27
CA SER A 7 -6.79 2.26 6.70
C SER A 7 -6.61 2.34 8.22
N ALA A 8 -7.68 2.69 8.96
CA ALA A 8 -7.69 2.71 10.42
C ALA A 8 -7.32 1.35 11.05
N ALA A 9 -7.54 0.23 10.36
CA ALA A 9 -7.19 -1.11 10.84
C ALA A 9 -5.68 -1.27 11.11
N ARG A 10 -4.81 -0.52 10.42
CA ARG A 10 -3.37 -0.50 10.69
C ARG A 10 -3.05 -0.02 12.11
N GLY A 11 -3.76 1.01 12.58
CA GLY A 11 -3.65 1.51 13.96
C GLY A 11 -4.12 0.49 15.02
N TRP A 12 -4.97 -0.46 14.64
CA TRP A 12 -5.47 -1.53 15.52
C TRP A 12 -4.64 -2.83 15.43
N GLY A 13 -3.47 -2.77 14.81
CA GLY A 13 -2.50 -3.87 14.80
C GLY A 13 -2.62 -4.83 13.62
N ILE A 14 -3.37 -4.49 12.56
CA ILE A 14 -3.38 -5.25 11.32
C ILE A 14 -2.12 -4.87 10.52
N ARG A 15 -1.04 -5.63 10.72
CA ARG A 15 0.28 -5.38 10.10
C ARG A 15 0.65 -6.40 9.02
N PHE A 16 -0.19 -7.38 8.80
CA PHE A 16 0.00 -8.42 7.79
C PHE A 16 -0.67 -8.03 6.47
N PRO A 17 -0.29 -8.68 5.35
CA PRO A 17 -0.93 -8.51 4.05
C PRO A 17 -2.43 -8.77 4.13
N SER A 18 -3.22 -7.77 3.78
CA SER A 18 -4.68 -7.83 3.92
C SER A 18 -5.37 -6.83 3.01
N GLY A 19 -6.56 -7.19 2.58
CA GLY A 19 -7.46 -6.35 1.81
C GLY A 19 -8.87 -6.39 2.38
N GLY A 20 -9.73 -5.49 1.92
CA GLY A 20 -11.12 -5.52 2.32
C GLY A 20 -11.92 -4.32 1.86
N LYS A 21 -13.24 -4.44 2.02
CA LYS A 21 -14.21 -3.43 1.62
C LYS A 21 -15.26 -3.24 2.69
N THR A 22 -15.57 -1.98 2.99
CA THR A 22 -16.74 -1.59 3.80
C THR A 22 -17.99 -1.58 2.94
N GLY A 23 -19.11 -1.92 3.54
CA GLY A 23 -20.45 -1.69 3.01
C GLY A 23 -21.31 -0.96 4.05
N THR A 24 -22.16 -0.08 3.60
CA THR A 24 -23.12 0.64 4.44
C THR A 24 -24.37 0.86 3.61
N THR A 25 -25.52 0.49 4.15
CA THR A 25 -26.80 0.78 3.51
C THR A 25 -27.26 2.21 3.80
N ASP A 26 -28.20 2.69 2.99
CA ASP A 26 -28.88 3.94 3.23
C ASP A 26 -29.51 3.94 4.64
N ASP A 27 -29.59 5.11 5.25
CA ASP A 27 -30.05 5.29 6.64
C ASP A 27 -29.26 4.51 7.70
N PHE A 28 -28.04 4.02 7.39
CA PHE A 28 -27.18 3.30 8.33
C PHE A 28 -27.85 2.11 9.03
N LYS A 29 -28.62 1.33 8.29
CA LYS A 29 -29.33 0.14 8.83
C LYS A 29 -28.42 -1.09 8.88
N ASP A 30 -27.43 -1.16 7.97
CA ASP A 30 -26.44 -2.24 7.90
C ASP A 30 -25.05 -1.68 7.77
N ALA A 31 -24.15 -2.17 8.60
CA ALA A 31 -22.73 -1.88 8.54
C ALA A 31 -21.98 -3.18 8.24
N TRP A 32 -21.33 -3.24 7.09
CA TRP A 32 -20.56 -4.38 6.63
C TRP A 32 -19.07 -4.09 6.56
N PHE A 33 -18.29 -5.11 6.83
CA PHE A 33 -16.91 -5.19 6.40
C PHE A 33 -16.58 -6.62 5.98
N VAL A 34 -16.13 -6.78 4.75
CA VAL A 34 -15.59 -8.05 4.26
C VAL A 34 -14.10 -7.83 3.99
N GLY A 35 -13.26 -8.63 4.62
CA GLY A 35 -11.82 -8.51 4.49
C GLY A 35 -11.13 -9.87 4.53
N PHE A 36 -9.90 -9.90 4.05
CA PHE A 36 -9.15 -11.13 3.87
C PHE A 36 -7.64 -10.95 4.12
N SER A 37 -6.99 -12.06 4.43
CA SER A 37 -5.55 -12.28 4.31
C SER A 37 -5.30 -13.36 3.27
N SER A 38 -4.06 -13.79 3.08
CA SER A 38 -3.74 -14.92 2.20
C SER A 38 -4.39 -16.25 2.63
N SER A 39 -4.76 -16.38 3.92
CA SER A 39 -5.25 -17.64 4.50
C SER A 39 -6.69 -17.62 5.01
N ILE A 40 -7.30 -16.44 5.20
CA ILE A 40 -8.62 -16.31 5.84
C ILE A 40 -9.41 -15.19 5.18
N VAL A 41 -10.69 -15.46 4.90
CA VAL A 41 -11.69 -14.45 4.49
C VAL A 41 -12.74 -14.35 5.58
N VAL A 42 -13.09 -13.14 6.01
CA VAL A 42 -14.07 -12.88 7.07
C VAL A 42 -15.00 -11.75 6.67
N GLY A 43 -16.29 -12.00 6.78
CA GLY A 43 -17.34 -10.99 6.72
C GLY A 43 -17.85 -10.66 8.11
N VAL A 44 -18.01 -9.39 8.40
CA VAL A 44 -18.66 -8.89 9.61
C VAL A 44 -19.85 -8.03 9.22
N TRP A 45 -20.98 -8.33 9.79
CA TRP A 45 -22.21 -7.56 9.68
C TRP A 45 -22.64 -7.07 11.06
N VAL A 46 -23.06 -5.83 11.12
CA VAL A 46 -23.69 -5.22 12.27
C VAL A 46 -25.00 -4.59 11.81
N GLY A 47 -26.09 -4.98 12.44
CA GLY A 47 -27.43 -4.54 12.10
C GLY A 47 -28.46 -5.08 13.07
N PHE A 48 -29.73 -4.93 12.74
CA PHE A 48 -30.85 -5.46 13.49
C PHE A 48 -31.70 -6.39 12.60
N ASP A 49 -32.25 -7.47 13.15
CA ASP A 49 -33.13 -8.41 12.43
C ASP A 49 -34.32 -7.69 11.78
N GLN A 50 -34.87 -6.71 12.46
CA GLN A 50 -35.80 -5.75 11.87
C GLN A 50 -35.04 -4.47 11.50
N PRO A 51 -34.92 -4.13 10.22
CA PRO A 51 -34.06 -3.04 9.74
C PRO A 51 -34.43 -1.71 10.40
N LYS A 52 -33.50 -1.18 11.18
CA LYS A 52 -33.55 0.18 11.75
C LYS A 52 -32.14 0.76 11.80
N THR A 53 -32.05 2.07 11.85
CA THR A 53 -30.77 2.78 11.96
C THR A 53 -29.96 2.29 13.17
N ILE A 54 -28.72 1.85 12.93
CA ILE A 54 -27.79 1.38 13.98
C ILE A 54 -27.41 2.55 14.88
N ALA A 55 -26.96 3.64 14.27
CA ALA A 55 -26.56 4.86 14.93
C ALA A 55 -26.40 5.98 13.89
N ARG A 56 -26.28 7.22 14.35
CA ARG A 56 -25.78 8.31 13.51
C ARG A 56 -24.37 7.97 13.03
N GLU A 57 -24.12 8.09 11.71
CA GLU A 57 -22.84 7.70 11.08
C GLU A 57 -22.49 6.21 11.29
N GLY A 58 -23.46 5.33 11.12
CA GLY A 58 -23.35 3.86 11.27
C GLY A 58 -22.53 3.20 10.16
N TYR A 59 -21.37 3.76 9.80
CA TYR A 59 -20.50 3.25 8.75
C TYR A 59 -19.87 1.90 9.10
N GLY A 60 -19.67 1.05 8.09
CA GLY A 60 -18.96 -0.22 8.23
C GLY A 60 -17.54 -0.06 8.79
N SER A 61 -16.87 1.06 8.48
CA SER A 61 -15.57 1.39 9.06
C SER A 61 -15.60 1.66 10.57
N ARG A 62 -16.74 2.07 11.10
CA ARG A 62 -16.90 2.42 12.50
C ARG A 62 -17.38 1.24 13.36
N PHE A 63 -18.22 0.38 12.80
CA PHE A 63 -18.86 -0.71 13.55
C PHE A 63 -18.33 -2.10 13.17
N ALA A 64 -18.25 -2.43 11.89
CA ALA A 64 -17.84 -3.76 11.45
C ALA A 64 -16.31 -3.94 11.38
N LEU A 65 -15.58 -2.94 10.92
CA LEU A 65 -14.13 -3.00 10.77
C LEU A 65 -13.37 -3.23 12.09
N PRO A 66 -13.73 -2.61 13.25
CA PRO A 66 -13.06 -2.90 14.51
C PRO A 66 -13.22 -4.36 14.95
N ILE A 67 -14.43 -4.92 14.78
CA ILE A 67 -14.73 -6.32 15.11
C ILE A 67 -13.91 -7.26 14.23
N TRP A 68 -13.88 -6.99 12.93
CA TRP A 68 -13.06 -7.72 11.97
C TRP A 68 -11.58 -7.66 12.35
N SER A 69 -11.09 -6.50 12.71
CA SER A 69 -9.68 -6.28 13.05
C SER A 69 -9.28 -7.07 14.31
N ASP A 70 -10.12 -7.07 15.35
CA ASP A 70 -9.86 -7.83 16.55
C ASP A 70 -9.87 -9.35 16.29
N PHE A 71 -10.87 -9.82 15.53
CA PHE A 71 -10.94 -11.23 15.11
C PHE A 71 -9.67 -11.63 14.32
N MET A 72 -9.32 -10.90 13.29
CA MET A 72 -8.20 -11.24 12.40
C MET A 72 -6.86 -11.19 13.13
N ARG A 73 -6.66 -10.24 14.01
CA ARG A 73 -5.44 -10.18 14.84
C ARG A 73 -5.21 -11.45 15.67
N ARG A 74 -6.29 -12.06 16.16
CA ARG A 74 -6.24 -13.34 16.90
C ARG A 74 -6.14 -14.54 15.96
N ALA A 75 -6.85 -14.50 14.86
CA ALA A 75 -6.91 -15.62 13.90
C ALA A 75 -5.55 -15.87 13.23
N VAL A 76 -4.80 -14.82 12.87
CA VAL A 76 -3.48 -14.95 12.22
C VAL A 76 -2.41 -15.54 13.15
N GLN A 77 -2.62 -15.57 14.46
CA GLN A 77 -1.73 -16.28 15.39
C GLN A 77 -1.79 -17.80 15.20
N ARG A 78 -2.93 -18.31 14.74
CA ARG A 78 -3.14 -19.75 14.47
C ARG A 78 -3.00 -20.11 12.99
N ARG A 79 -3.26 -19.15 12.11
CA ARG A 79 -3.12 -19.25 10.65
C ARG A 79 -2.37 -18.01 10.16
N PRO A 80 -1.04 -18.03 10.15
CA PRO A 80 -0.23 -16.90 9.71
C PRO A 80 -0.66 -16.41 8.32
N ALA A 81 -0.69 -15.10 8.15
CA ALA A 81 -0.90 -14.48 6.85
C ALA A 81 0.46 -14.30 6.18
N GLU A 82 0.63 -14.93 5.05
CA GLU A 82 1.79 -14.79 4.18
C GLU A 82 1.57 -13.66 3.18
N GLU A 83 2.59 -13.28 2.43
CA GLU A 83 2.43 -12.39 1.29
C GLU A 83 1.51 -13.04 0.25
N PHE A 84 0.82 -12.21 -0.52
CA PHE A 84 0.03 -12.72 -1.63
C PHE A 84 0.96 -13.14 -2.76
N ASP A 85 0.76 -14.34 -3.27
CA ASP A 85 1.50 -14.83 -4.42
C ASP A 85 1.23 -13.95 -5.64
N VAL A 86 2.29 -13.60 -6.34
CA VAL A 86 2.19 -12.94 -7.64
C VAL A 86 1.92 -14.02 -8.68
N PRO A 87 0.79 -13.97 -9.42
CA PRO A 87 0.51 -14.96 -10.45
C PRO A 87 1.62 -15.05 -11.50
N SER A 88 1.85 -16.24 -12.02
CA SER A 88 2.81 -16.47 -13.12
C SER A 88 2.43 -15.61 -14.34
N GLY A 89 3.42 -15.06 -15.02
CA GLY A 89 3.24 -14.17 -16.17
C GLY A 89 3.00 -12.70 -15.79
N LEU A 90 3.13 -12.36 -14.50
CA LEU A 90 3.20 -10.97 -14.04
C LEU A 90 4.60 -10.66 -13.52
N HIS A 91 5.08 -9.46 -13.77
CA HIS A 91 6.28 -8.90 -13.16
C HIS A 91 5.96 -7.56 -12.50
N GLY A 92 6.61 -7.29 -11.38
CA GLY A 92 6.40 -6.05 -10.61
C GLY A 92 7.40 -4.98 -11.01
N GLU A 93 6.91 -3.78 -11.32
CA GLU A 93 7.73 -2.60 -11.61
C GLU A 93 7.45 -1.50 -10.60
N GLN A 94 8.51 -0.81 -10.17
CA GLN A 94 8.35 0.36 -9.32
C GLN A 94 7.95 1.57 -10.14
N LEU A 95 6.83 2.19 -9.76
CA LEU A 95 6.35 3.44 -10.35
C LEU A 95 6.23 4.54 -9.30
N CYS A 96 6.37 5.78 -9.74
CA CYS A 96 6.07 6.94 -8.90
C CYS A 96 4.57 7.00 -8.62
N HIS A 97 4.24 7.06 -7.33
CA HIS A 97 2.86 7.07 -6.86
C HIS A 97 2.01 8.27 -7.33
N VAL A 98 2.66 9.36 -7.76
CA VAL A 98 1.97 10.60 -8.16
C VAL A 98 1.88 10.73 -9.68
N SER A 99 2.97 10.44 -10.39
CA SER A 99 3.01 10.58 -11.86
C SER A 99 2.72 9.30 -12.62
N TYR A 100 2.73 8.14 -11.94
CA TYR A 100 2.62 6.80 -12.53
C TYR A 100 3.71 6.49 -13.58
N LEU A 101 4.82 7.23 -13.53
CA LEU A 101 5.98 7.07 -14.40
C LEU A 101 7.14 6.42 -13.65
N ARG A 102 8.22 6.07 -14.35
CA ARG A 102 9.44 5.55 -13.72
C ARG A 102 9.92 6.47 -12.62
N PRO A 103 10.22 5.95 -11.42
CA PRO A 103 10.57 6.80 -10.30
C PRO A 103 11.98 7.38 -10.45
N VAL A 104 12.18 8.51 -9.83
CA VAL A 104 13.50 9.04 -9.47
C VAL A 104 13.66 8.91 -7.95
N GLU A 105 14.85 9.14 -7.43
CA GLU A 105 15.23 8.86 -6.04
C GLU A 105 14.28 9.47 -4.98
N GLU A 106 13.69 10.62 -5.27
CA GLU A 106 12.79 11.33 -4.35
C GLU A 106 11.32 10.93 -4.50
N CYS A 107 10.99 9.99 -5.38
CA CYS A 107 9.60 9.59 -5.60
C CYS A 107 9.07 8.74 -4.45
N PRO A 108 7.86 9.00 -3.98
CA PRO A 108 7.08 7.96 -3.30
C PRO A 108 6.77 6.88 -4.33
N VAL A 109 7.18 5.63 -4.05
CA VAL A 109 7.04 4.54 -5.00
C VAL A 109 5.97 3.54 -4.55
N TYR A 110 5.39 2.84 -5.51
CA TYR A 110 4.57 1.65 -5.33
C TYR A 110 4.95 0.63 -6.40
N ILE A 111 4.58 -0.64 -6.19
CA ILE A 111 4.76 -1.69 -7.18
C ILE A 111 3.47 -1.80 -7.99
N GLU A 112 3.60 -1.71 -9.32
CA GLU A 112 2.55 -2.04 -10.28
C GLU A 112 2.91 -3.35 -10.96
N TYR A 113 1.90 -4.18 -11.28
CA TYR A 113 2.11 -5.48 -11.91
C TYR A 113 1.69 -5.43 -13.37
N PHE A 114 2.60 -5.87 -14.24
CA PHE A 114 2.44 -5.88 -15.69
C PHE A 114 2.49 -7.32 -16.21
N LYS A 115 1.75 -7.60 -17.27
CA LYS A 115 1.93 -8.80 -18.07
C LYS A 115 3.18 -8.66 -18.94
N GLU A 116 3.68 -9.78 -19.47
CA GLU A 116 4.91 -9.81 -20.28
C GLU A 116 4.86 -8.87 -21.51
N ASN A 117 3.67 -8.64 -22.07
CA ASN A 117 3.47 -7.79 -23.26
C ASN A 117 2.84 -6.42 -22.95
N ASP A 118 2.72 -6.04 -21.68
CA ASP A 118 2.18 -4.73 -21.32
C ASP A 118 3.25 -3.63 -21.49
N ASP A 119 2.81 -2.45 -21.92
CA ASP A 119 3.69 -1.29 -22.04
C ASP A 119 4.04 -0.70 -20.67
N VAL A 120 5.24 -1.00 -20.19
CA VAL A 120 5.78 -0.42 -18.96
C VAL A 120 6.24 1.02 -19.22
N PRO A 121 5.83 2.01 -18.40
CA PRO A 121 6.25 3.39 -18.55
C PRO A 121 7.77 3.53 -18.56
N SER A 122 8.35 4.04 -19.65
CA SER A 122 9.80 4.25 -19.80
C SER A 122 10.26 5.65 -19.37
N ARG A 123 9.35 6.64 -19.35
CA ARG A 123 9.65 8.04 -18.99
C ARG A 123 9.85 8.19 -17.48
N LEU A 124 10.89 8.95 -17.11
CA LEU A 124 11.13 9.30 -15.71
C LEU A 124 10.12 10.31 -15.19
N CYS A 125 9.82 10.21 -13.90
CA CYS A 125 8.94 11.14 -13.19
C CYS A 125 9.45 12.58 -13.30
N PRO A 126 8.66 13.52 -13.84
CA PRO A 126 9.06 14.92 -13.93
C PRO A 126 8.79 15.70 -12.63
N LEU A 127 7.95 15.17 -11.72
CA LEU A 127 7.43 15.92 -10.58
C LEU A 127 8.39 15.96 -9.38
N HIS A 128 9.21 14.91 -9.19
CA HIS A 128 10.08 14.74 -8.03
C HIS A 128 11.57 14.96 -8.35
N ARG A 129 11.87 15.58 -9.48
CA ARG A 129 13.26 15.99 -9.77
C ARG A 129 13.65 17.05 -8.76
N GLY A 130 14.65 16.74 -7.93
CA GLY A 130 15.20 17.66 -6.96
C GLY A 130 15.50 19.05 -7.55
N THR A 131 15.47 20.07 -6.73
CA THR A 131 15.78 21.46 -7.14
C THR A 131 17.12 21.52 -7.87
N VAL A 132 17.31 22.50 -8.77
CA VAL A 132 18.57 22.73 -9.49
C VAL A 132 19.77 22.71 -8.52
N LYS A 133 19.59 23.25 -7.31
CA LYS A 133 20.60 23.28 -6.24
C LYS A 133 20.99 21.87 -5.75
N GLN A 134 20.04 20.96 -5.62
CA GLN A 134 20.30 19.55 -5.24
C GLN A 134 20.96 18.77 -6.40
N ARG A 135 20.55 19.03 -7.64
CA ARG A 135 21.15 18.40 -8.83
C ARG A 135 22.62 18.82 -9.00
N VAL A 136 22.94 20.11 -8.81
CA VAL A 136 24.32 20.63 -8.84
C VAL A 136 25.15 20.02 -7.72
N ARG A 137 24.64 19.95 -6.49
CA ARG A 137 25.34 19.36 -5.35
C ARG A 137 25.70 17.88 -5.62
N ARG A 138 24.75 17.06 -6.14
CA ARG A 138 25.00 15.65 -6.48
C ARG A 138 26.01 15.48 -7.61
N ALA A 139 25.96 16.35 -8.62
CA ALA A 139 26.97 16.35 -9.69
C ALA A 139 28.37 16.61 -9.14
N PHE A 140 28.51 17.56 -8.21
CA PHE A 140 29.80 17.85 -7.54
C PHE A 140 30.24 16.68 -6.64
N GLU A 141 29.36 16.09 -5.85
CA GLU A 141 29.69 14.92 -5.00
C GLU A 141 30.12 13.71 -5.86
N GLY A 142 29.48 13.49 -7.00
CA GLY A 142 29.86 12.45 -7.97
C GLY A 142 31.25 12.69 -8.60
N ILE A 143 31.60 13.93 -8.92
CA ILE A 143 32.91 14.31 -9.44
C ILE A 143 33.98 14.10 -8.37
N LEU A 144 33.74 14.54 -7.14
CA LEU A 144 34.70 14.40 -6.04
C LEU A 144 34.94 12.93 -5.68
N SER A 145 33.90 12.10 -5.68
CA SER A 145 34.03 10.65 -5.43
C SER A 145 34.75 9.92 -6.58
N GLY A 146 34.62 10.42 -7.83
CA GLY A 146 35.34 9.92 -8.99
C GLY A 146 36.85 10.28 -8.97
N LEU A 147 37.19 11.51 -8.56
CA LEU A 147 38.56 11.95 -8.35
C LEU A 147 39.28 11.20 -7.24
N GLY A 148 38.59 10.96 -6.09
CA GLY A 148 39.16 10.20 -4.98
C GLY A 148 39.50 8.74 -5.32
N ARG A 149 38.80 8.13 -6.25
CA ARG A 149 39.14 6.79 -6.78
C ARG A 149 40.34 6.79 -7.73
N LYS A 150 40.51 7.85 -8.53
CA LYS A 150 41.70 7.98 -9.42
C LYS A 150 43.00 8.26 -8.66
N ILE A 151 42.94 8.98 -7.55
CA ILE A 151 44.14 9.29 -6.76
C ILE A 151 44.63 8.05 -5.97
N LYS A 152 43.74 7.16 -5.51
CA LYS A 152 44.14 5.90 -4.88
C LYS A 152 44.81 4.88 -5.82
N GLY A 153 44.62 5.02 -7.14
CA GLY A 153 45.25 4.14 -8.13
C GLY A 153 46.63 4.63 -8.61
N ILE A 154 47.14 5.79 -8.14
CA ILE A 154 48.43 6.35 -8.56
C ILE A 154 49.54 6.11 -7.50
N PHE A 155 49.17 5.63 -6.31
CA PHE A 155 50.11 5.34 -5.20
C PHE A 155 50.17 3.85 -4.84
N HIS A 156 50.16 3.00 -5.88
CA HIS A 156 50.55 1.59 -5.74
C HIS A 156 51.53 1.24 -6.85
#